data_2461109ba42784532bafc8f9e91f1c86
#
_entry.id   2461109ba42784532bafc8f9e91f1c86
#
_cell.length_a   1.000
_cell.length_b   1.000
_cell.length_c   1.000
_cell.angle_alpha   90.00
_cell.angle_beta   90.00
_cell.angle_gamma   90.00
#
_symmetry.space_group_name_H-M   'P 1'
#
loop_
_entity.id
_entity.type
_entity.pdbx_description
1 polymer ?
#
loop_
_entity_poly.entity_id
_entity_poly.type
_entity_poly.pdbx_seq_one_letter_code
_entity_poly.pdbx_strand_id
1 'polypeptide(L)'
;MARKNIFETEEVRAFVARMSPASRRKYAVARQVLQNIGYLRAPEGEKVEGQENLFAITIRTQGNERFFYCYDDGSTIFILHAYEKRTPRIPLREIATALRIRKNLIGR
;
A
#
# COMPACT_ATOMS: atom_id res chain seq x y z
N MET A 1 -22.63 1.33 -2.78
CA MET A 1 -21.30 1.95 -2.89
C MET A 1 -20.49 1.23 -3.96
N ALA A 2 -19.88 1.98 -4.88
CA ALA A 2 -19.10 1.35 -5.93
C ALA A 2 -17.81 0.78 -5.38
N ARG A 3 -17.45 -0.41 -5.83
CA ARG A 3 -16.18 -1.04 -5.47
C ARG A 3 -15.05 -0.35 -6.20
N LYS A 4 -13.86 -0.36 -5.59
CA LYS A 4 -12.66 0.17 -6.21
C LYS A 4 -11.95 -0.90 -7.00
N ASN A 5 -11.28 -0.49 -8.07
CA ASN A 5 -10.37 -1.36 -8.78
C ASN A 5 -9.00 -1.26 -8.11
N ILE A 6 -8.40 -2.39 -7.78
CA ILE A 6 -7.09 -2.43 -7.14
C ILE A 6 -6.08 -2.94 -8.15
N PHE A 7 -5.05 -2.13 -8.39
CA PHE A 7 -3.93 -2.53 -9.25
C PHE A 7 -2.66 -2.56 -8.42
N GLU A 8 -1.94 -3.67 -8.52
CA GLU A 8 -0.64 -3.84 -7.88
C GLU A 8 0.43 -3.73 -8.94
N THR A 9 1.52 -3.03 -8.65
CA THR A 9 2.68 -3.05 -9.54
C THR A 9 3.25 -4.46 -9.56
N GLU A 10 4.02 -4.76 -10.61
CA GLU A 10 4.69 -6.04 -10.72
C GLU A 10 5.63 -6.28 -9.53
N GLU A 11 6.33 -5.23 -9.09
CA GLU A 11 7.19 -5.28 -7.91
C GLU A 11 6.42 -5.67 -6.66
N VAL A 12 5.22 -5.08 -6.46
CA VAL A 12 4.39 -5.42 -5.31
C VAL A 12 3.94 -6.87 -5.37
N ARG A 13 3.51 -7.35 -6.53
CA ARG A 13 3.10 -8.73 -6.68
C ARG A 13 4.23 -9.70 -6.34
N ALA A 14 5.45 -9.38 -6.80
CA ALA A 14 6.62 -10.19 -6.48
C ALA A 14 6.93 -10.17 -4.99
N PHE A 15 6.79 -9.02 -4.35
CA PHE A 15 6.99 -8.88 -2.91
C PHE A 15 6.00 -9.76 -2.14
N VAL A 16 4.72 -9.68 -2.50
CA VAL A 16 3.66 -10.47 -1.83
C VAL A 16 3.95 -11.96 -1.97
N ALA A 17 4.43 -12.40 -3.13
CA ALA A 17 4.73 -13.80 -3.37
C ALA A 17 5.81 -14.34 -2.43
N ARG A 18 6.69 -13.47 -1.91
CA ARG A 18 7.76 -13.86 -0.99
C ARG A 18 7.39 -13.73 0.48
N MET A 19 6.22 -13.17 0.78
CA MET A 19 5.79 -12.99 2.16
C MET A 19 5.40 -14.32 2.79
N SER A 20 5.43 -14.35 4.13
CA SER A 20 4.93 -15.52 4.87
C SER A 20 3.44 -15.69 4.60
N PRO A 21 2.92 -16.94 4.78
CA PRO A 21 1.48 -17.16 4.63
C PRO A 21 0.64 -16.27 5.53
N ALA A 22 1.09 -16.02 6.78
CA ALA A 22 0.36 -15.17 7.71
C ALA A 22 0.29 -13.73 7.20
N SER A 23 1.42 -13.20 6.72
CA SER A 23 1.46 -11.84 6.17
C SER A 23 0.61 -11.73 4.91
N ARG A 24 0.68 -12.73 4.03
CA ARG A 24 -0.14 -12.73 2.81
C ARG A 24 -1.64 -12.69 3.13
N ARG A 25 -2.07 -13.45 4.15
CA ARG A 25 -3.47 -13.45 4.54
C ARG A 25 -3.91 -12.07 5.05
N LYS A 26 -3.10 -11.43 5.89
CA LYS A 26 -3.42 -10.09 6.39
C LYS A 26 -3.45 -9.06 5.26
N TYR A 27 -2.50 -9.15 4.34
CA TYR A 27 -2.49 -8.26 3.20
C TYR A 27 -3.73 -8.46 2.32
N ALA A 28 -4.11 -9.71 2.08
CA ALA A 28 -5.30 -10.00 1.27
C ALA A 28 -6.56 -9.42 1.90
N VAL A 29 -6.69 -9.48 3.23
CA VAL A 29 -7.82 -8.88 3.93
C VAL A 29 -7.80 -7.35 3.77
N ALA A 30 -6.66 -6.71 3.98
CA ALA A 30 -6.54 -5.27 3.82
C ALA A 30 -6.89 -4.83 2.38
N ARG A 31 -6.39 -5.56 1.40
CA ARG A 31 -6.67 -5.29 -0.01
C ARG A 31 -8.18 -5.41 -0.30
N GLN A 32 -8.82 -6.42 0.27
CA GLN A 32 -10.26 -6.62 0.09
C GLN A 32 -11.07 -5.49 0.72
N VAL A 33 -10.65 -5.01 1.91
CA VAL A 33 -11.31 -3.87 2.55
C VAL A 33 -11.17 -2.62 1.67
N LEU A 34 -9.98 -2.36 1.14
CA LEU A 34 -9.77 -1.25 0.21
C LEU A 34 -10.67 -1.37 -1.01
N GLN A 35 -10.80 -2.58 -1.56
CA GLN A 35 -11.64 -2.81 -2.74
C GLN A 35 -13.11 -2.54 -2.43
N ASN A 36 -13.60 -3.01 -1.29
CA ASN A 36 -15.02 -2.97 -0.97
C ASN A 36 -15.45 -1.65 -0.33
N ILE A 37 -14.61 -1.06 0.50
CA ILE A 37 -14.95 0.13 1.28
C ILE A 37 -14.26 1.38 0.75
N GLY A 38 -13.03 1.22 0.21
CA GLY A 38 -12.30 2.30 -0.42
C GLY A 38 -11.26 2.98 0.46
N TYR A 39 -11.15 2.59 1.73
CA TYR A 39 -10.13 3.13 2.62
C TYR A 39 -9.85 2.15 3.75
N LEU A 40 -8.72 2.38 4.44
CA LEU A 40 -8.36 1.60 5.62
C LEU A 40 -8.20 2.53 6.81
N ARG A 41 -8.69 2.09 7.96
CA ARG A 41 -8.54 2.81 9.23
C ARG A 41 -7.28 2.34 9.95
N ALA A 42 -6.81 3.18 10.89
CA ALA A 42 -5.74 2.77 11.80
C ALA A 42 -6.18 1.54 12.59
N PRO A 43 -5.28 0.65 12.96
CA PRO A 43 -3.83 0.73 12.76
C PRO A 43 -3.34 0.19 11.42
N GLU A 44 -4.19 -0.47 10.62
CA GLU A 44 -3.78 -1.08 9.36
C GLU A 44 -3.50 -0.05 8.28
N GLY A 45 -4.23 1.08 8.28
CA GLY A 45 -4.07 2.12 7.27
C GLY A 45 -3.68 3.44 7.89
N GLU A 46 -2.87 4.20 7.16
CA GLU A 46 -2.50 5.55 7.56
C GLU A 46 -2.20 6.41 6.35
N LYS A 47 -2.38 7.71 6.49
CA LYS A 47 -1.90 8.67 5.49
C LYS A 47 -0.42 8.93 5.75
N VAL A 48 0.38 8.97 4.70
CA VAL A 48 1.79 9.30 4.85
C VAL A 48 1.90 10.79 5.14
N GLU A 49 2.49 11.11 6.29
CA GLU A 49 2.59 12.48 6.77
C GLU A 49 3.37 13.35 5.78
N GLY A 50 2.83 14.54 5.50
CA GLY A 50 3.47 15.48 4.61
C GLY A 50 3.26 15.23 3.13
N GLN A 51 2.53 14.17 2.76
CA GLN A 51 2.30 13.83 1.36
C GLN A 51 0.82 13.83 1.04
N GLU A 52 0.47 14.40 -0.10
CA GLU A 52 -0.90 14.30 -0.61
C GLU A 52 -1.04 12.99 -1.39
N ASN A 53 -2.20 12.36 -1.24
CA ASN A 53 -2.55 11.15 -2.00
C ASN A 53 -1.47 10.07 -1.91
N LEU A 54 -0.95 9.86 -0.73
CA LEU A 54 -0.05 8.74 -0.46
C LEU A 54 -0.39 8.17 0.91
N PHE A 55 -0.67 6.87 0.91
CA PHE A 55 -1.16 6.15 2.07
C PHE A 55 -0.34 4.88 2.25
N ALA A 56 -0.43 4.28 3.42
CA ALA A 56 0.31 3.05 3.69
C ALA A 56 -0.59 2.03 4.37
N ILE A 57 -0.41 0.76 3.97
CA ILE A 57 -0.95 -0.41 4.66
C ILE A 57 0.19 -0.96 5.51
N THR A 58 -0.07 -1.18 6.81
CA THR A 58 0.91 -1.81 7.69
C THR A 58 0.41 -3.21 8.05
N ILE A 59 1.24 -4.20 7.75
CA ILE A 59 0.97 -5.60 8.08
C ILE A 59 1.84 -5.95 9.28
N ARG A 60 1.17 -6.29 10.39
CA ARG A 60 1.85 -6.60 11.65
C ARG A 60 1.85 -8.09 11.88
N THR A 61 2.94 -8.71 11.50
CA THR A 61 3.24 -10.12 11.76
C THR A 61 4.70 -10.17 12.21
N GLN A 62 5.29 -11.35 12.22
CA GLN A 62 6.72 -11.46 12.51
C GLN A 62 7.56 -10.69 11.52
N GLY A 63 7.11 -10.58 10.28
CA GLY A 63 7.86 -9.92 9.22
C GLY A 63 7.61 -8.44 9.09
N ASN A 64 6.56 -7.90 9.62
CA ASN A 64 6.17 -6.47 9.52
C ASN A 64 6.46 -5.87 8.16
N GLU A 65 5.44 -5.74 7.34
CA GLU A 65 5.57 -5.15 6.00
C GLU A 65 4.73 -3.90 5.87
N ARG A 66 5.14 -3.02 4.98
CA ARG A 66 4.40 -1.79 4.69
C ARG A 66 4.25 -1.64 3.18
N PHE A 67 3.03 -1.25 2.75
CA PHE A 67 2.69 -1.08 1.34
C PHE A 67 2.18 0.33 1.13
N PHE A 68 2.75 1.05 0.17
CA PHE A 68 2.24 2.37 -0.21
C PHE A 68 1.16 2.24 -1.26
N TYR A 69 0.12 3.06 -1.13
CA TYR A 69 -0.92 3.11 -2.15
C TYR A 69 -1.40 4.54 -2.35
N CYS A 70 -2.02 4.78 -3.49
CA CYS A 70 -2.61 6.06 -3.84
C CYS A 70 -3.91 5.84 -4.58
N TYR A 71 -4.69 6.90 -4.70
CA TYR A 71 -5.94 6.88 -5.46
C TYR A 71 -5.73 7.56 -6.80
N ASP A 72 -6.36 7.03 -7.84
CA ASP A 72 -6.44 7.68 -9.14
C ASP A 72 -7.91 7.75 -9.53
N ASP A 73 -8.40 8.97 -9.79
CA ASP A 73 -9.81 9.27 -9.97
C ASP A 73 -10.65 8.73 -8.81
N GLY A 74 -11.94 8.48 -9.00
CA GLY A 74 -12.83 8.01 -7.94
C GLY A 74 -12.96 6.51 -7.82
N SER A 75 -12.31 5.73 -8.68
CA SER A 75 -12.59 4.30 -8.78
C SER A 75 -11.38 3.40 -8.68
N THR A 76 -10.15 3.94 -8.72
CA THR A 76 -8.95 3.12 -8.82
C THR A 76 -7.97 3.41 -7.70
N ILE A 77 -7.40 2.33 -7.15
CA ILE A 77 -6.32 2.40 -6.16
C ILE A 77 -5.13 1.65 -6.74
N PHE A 78 -3.96 2.30 -6.71
CA PHE A 78 -2.70 1.67 -7.10
C PHE A 78 -1.88 1.36 -5.86
N ILE A 79 -1.48 0.10 -5.71
CA ILE A 79 -0.53 -0.31 -4.69
C ILE A 79 0.84 -0.26 -5.34
N LEU A 80 1.67 0.69 -4.87
CA LEU A 80 2.82 1.18 -5.60
C LEU A 80 4.12 0.47 -5.26
N HIS A 81 4.35 0.25 -3.97
CA HIS A 81 5.66 -0.14 -3.48
C HIS A 81 5.52 -0.79 -2.12
N ALA A 82 6.35 -1.77 -1.83
CA ALA A 82 6.32 -2.47 -0.55
C ALA A 82 7.73 -2.67 -0.02
N TYR A 83 7.86 -2.71 1.31
CA TYR A 83 9.15 -2.94 1.93
C TYR A 83 8.96 -3.55 3.31
N GLU A 84 10.00 -4.18 3.84
CA GLU A 84 10.00 -4.66 5.22
C GLU A 84 10.23 -3.51 6.17
N LYS A 85 9.31 -3.36 7.12
CA LYS A 85 9.38 -2.31 8.11
C LYS A 85 10.36 -2.70 9.21
N ARG A 86 11.42 -1.91 9.39
CA ARG A 86 12.42 -2.15 10.42
C ARG A 86 12.39 -1.12 11.52
N THR A 87 11.71 0.01 11.30
CA THR A 87 11.59 1.10 12.26
C THR A 87 10.15 1.60 12.25
N PRO A 88 9.69 2.27 13.33
CA PRO A 88 8.35 2.85 13.34
C PRO A 88 8.17 3.94 12.28
N ARG A 89 9.22 4.72 12.03
CA ARG A 89 9.17 5.82 11.06
C ARG A 89 9.34 5.28 9.65
N ILE A 90 8.60 5.87 8.72
CA ILE A 90 8.74 5.53 7.30
C ILE A 90 10.01 6.21 6.77
N PRO A 91 10.99 5.45 6.25
CA PRO A 91 12.19 6.05 5.69
C PRO A 91 11.88 6.93 4.48
N LEU A 92 12.55 8.07 4.39
CA LEU A 92 12.34 9.00 3.28
C LEU A 92 12.63 8.37 1.93
N ARG A 93 13.61 7.47 1.85
CA ARG A 93 13.94 6.80 0.58
C ARG A 93 12.79 5.92 0.08
N GLU A 94 12.02 5.33 1.00
CA GLU A 94 10.88 4.51 0.60
C GLU A 94 9.73 5.39 0.10
N ILE A 95 9.52 6.53 0.76
CA ILE A 95 8.55 7.51 0.28
C ILE A 95 8.94 8.01 -1.11
N ALA A 96 10.21 8.33 -1.32
CA ALA A 96 10.70 8.82 -2.61
C ALA A 96 10.46 7.78 -3.72
N THR A 97 10.71 6.51 -3.42
CA THR A 97 10.47 5.43 -4.37
C THR A 97 8.98 5.35 -4.73
N ALA A 98 8.11 5.39 -3.72
CA ALA A 98 6.67 5.34 -3.96
C ALA A 98 6.20 6.53 -4.81
N LEU A 99 6.69 7.73 -4.52
CA LEU A 99 6.32 8.92 -5.28
C LEU A 99 6.78 8.85 -6.73
N ARG A 100 7.98 8.32 -6.98
CA ARG A 100 8.49 8.14 -8.33
C ARG A 100 7.61 7.18 -9.12
N ILE A 101 7.24 6.07 -8.50
CA ILE A 101 6.37 5.07 -9.13
C ILE A 101 5.00 5.68 -9.42
N ARG A 102 4.43 6.41 -8.47
CA ARG A 102 3.16 7.08 -8.66
C ARG A 102 3.22 8.05 -9.83
N LYS A 103 4.29 8.84 -9.90
CA LYS A 103 4.48 9.80 -11.00
C LYS A 103 4.49 9.10 -12.36
N ASN A 104 5.18 7.95 -12.43
CA ASN A 104 5.26 7.19 -13.67
C ASN A 104 3.90 6.59 -14.06
N LEU A 105 3.08 6.22 -13.09
CA LEU A 105 1.80 5.57 -13.37
C LEU A 105 0.68 6.55 -13.66
N ILE A 106 0.57 7.63 -12.89
CA ILE A 106 -0.57 8.54 -13.01
C ILE A 106 -0.17 9.99 -13.27
N GLY A 107 1.13 10.27 -13.44
CA GLY A 107 1.62 11.59 -13.82
C GLY A 107 1.66 12.60 -12.68
N ARG A 108 1.32 12.20 -11.49
CA ARG A 108 1.29 13.08 -10.33
C ARG A 108 1.53 12.29 -9.05
#